data_6e959d44085cf075c8f31c237b357415
#
_entry.id   6e959d44085cf075c8f31c237b357415
#
_cell.length_a   1.000
_cell.length_b   1.000
_cell.length_c   1.000
_cell.angle_alpha   90.00
_cell.angle_beta   90.00
_cell.angle_gamma   90.00
#
_symmetry.space_group_name_H-M   'P 1'
#
loop_
_entity.id
_entity.type
_entity.pdbx_description
1 polymer ?
#
loop_
_entity_poly.entity_id
_entity_poly.type
_entity_poly.pdbx_seq_one_letter_code
_entity_poly.pdbx_strand_id
1 'polypeptide(L)'
;SRKIDLLLRLEWQNKKITLYRERWSDWQEVVFDITPFKKTRGIFKFYLVSLQPEFKLYVSPIQFDPSRPLFPISFPPDYAKELASRIGLFHTQGMPVDTWAINEGRLQEEQLIQECEETIRERKAILDLELSRLKKGVLFCYFGTTDTIQHMFWRYIDPQHPLYDPQAPQEYKDMIKTWY
;
A
#
# COMPACT_ATOMS: atom_id res chain seq x y z
N SER A 1 0.79 -31.31 -3.19
CA SER A 1 -0.50 -30.90 -2.59
C SER A 1 -1.00 -29.66 -3.28
N ARG A 2 -2.18 -29.70 -3.91
CA ARG A 2 -2.84 -28.49 -4.44
C ARG A 2 -3.21 -27.63 -3.23
N LYS A 3 -2.54 -26.48 -3.05
CA LYS A 3 -3.04 -25.42 -2.16
C LYS A 3 -4.43 -25.05 -2.69
N ILE A 4 -5.47 -25.33 -1.89
CA ILE A 4 -6.80 -24.81 -2.16
C ILE A 4 -6.69 -23.30 -1.90
N ASP A 5 -6.70 -22.50 -2.95
CA ASP A 5 -6.73 -21.05 -2.83
C ASP A 5 -8.08 -20.67 -2.19
N LEU A 6 -8.04 -20.40 -0.88
CA LEU A 6 -9.20 -19.88 -0.16
C LEU A 6 -9.52 -18.51 -0.75
N LEU A 7 -10.68 -18.37 -1.35
CA LEU A 7 -11.15 -17.14 -1.98
C LEU A 7 -12.45 -16.69 -1.34
N LEU A 8 -12.61 -15.36 -1.27
CA LEU A 8 -13.84 -14.70 -0.88
C LEU A 8 -14.37 -13.91 -2.07
N ARG A 9 -15.65 -14.07 -2.39
CA ARG A 9 -16.34 -13.22 -3.36
C ARG A 9 -17.13 -12.16 -2.60
N LEU A 10 -16.81 -10.91 -2.85
CA LEU A 10 -17.51 -9.75 -2.31
C LEU A 10 -18.34 -9.08 -3.42
N GLU A 11 -19.46 -8.51 -3.02
CA GLU A 11 -20.17 -7.55 -3.85
C GLU A 11 -20.01 -6.16 -3.22
N TRP A 12 -19.39 -5.24 -3.97
CA TRP A 12 -19.10 -3.89 -3.54
C TRP A 12 -19.51 -2.90 -4.63
N GLN A 13 -20.43 -1.99 -4.31
CA GLN A 13 -20.93 -0.97 -5.26
C GLN A 13 -21.27 -1.57 -6.65
N ASN A 14 -22.02 -2.67 -6.68
CA ASN A 14 -22.40 -3.42 -7.88
C ASN A 14 -21.24 -4.06 -8.66
N LYS A 15 -20.03 -4.11 -8.08
CA LYS A 15 -18.89 -4.85 -8.61
C LYS A 15 -18.69 -6.15 -7.83
N LYS A 16 -18.39 -7.23 -8.53
CA LYS A 16 -18.02 -8.51 -7.93
C LYS A 16 -16.49 -8.54 -7.82
N ILE A 17 -16.00 -8.64 -6.60
CA ILE A 17 -14.56 -8.65 -6.27
C ILE A 17 -14.23 -10.04 -5.76
N THR A 18 -13.16 -10.66 -6.28
CA THR A 18 -12.62 -11.89 -5.75
C THR A 18 -11.38 -11.58 -4.95
N LEU A 19 -11.40 -11.93 -3.67
CA LEU A 19 -10.25 -11.78 -2.77
C LEU A 19 -9.62 -13.15 -2.55
N TYR A 20 -8.31 -13.18 -2.60
CA TYR A 20 -7.51 -14.35 -2.27
C TYR A 20 -6.89 -14.16 -0.89
N ARG A 21 -6.80 -15.24 -0.13
CA ARG A 21 -6.11 -15.22 1.15
C ARG A 21 -4.64 -14.83 0.96
N GLU A 22 -4.08 -14.09 1.93
CA GLU A 22 -2.67 -13.68 1.96
C GLU A 22 -2.24 -12.78 0.79
N ARG A 23 -3.20 -12.08 0.17
CA ARG A 23 -2.93 -11.12 -0.91
C ARG A 23 -3.80 -9.88 -0.79
N TRP A 24 -3.19 -8.74 -1.09
CA TRP A 24 -3.92 -7.50 -1.31
C TRP A 24 -4.76 -7.59 -2.58
N SER A 25 -5.93 -6.98 -2.56
CA SER A 25 -6.72 -6.81 -3.79
C SER A 25 -6.09 -5.78 -4.70
N ASP A 26 -6.52 -5.75 -5.96
CA ASP A 26 -6.34 -4.58 -6.80
C ASP A 26 -7.02 -3.36 -6.17
N TRP A 27 -6.68 -2.16 -6.66
CA TRP A 27 -7.31 -0.92 -6.25
C TRP A 27 -8.82 -0.96 -6.48
N GLN A 28 -9.58 -0.61 -5.44
CA GLN A 28 -11.02 -0.44 -5.47
C GLN A 28 -11.35 1.05 -5.38
N GLU A 29 -12.35 1.47 -6.14
CA GLU A 29 -12.85 2.85 -6.08
C GLU A 29 -14.00 2.96 -5.09
N VAL A 30 -14.05 4.07 -4.37
CA VAL A 30 -15.19 4.47 -3.56
C VAL A 30 -15.61 5.89 -3.90
N VAL A 31 -16.92 6.11 -3.97
CA VAL A 31 -17.49 7.43 -4.23
C VAL A 31 -18.14 7.96 -2.95
N PHE A 32 -17.78 9.18 -2.60
CA PHE A 32 -18.36 9.91 -1.47
C PHE A 32 -19.18 11.09 -1.96
N ASP A 33 -20.35 11.25 -1.39
CA ASP A 33 -21.18 12.44 -1.55
C ASP A 33 -20.75 13.49 -0.53
N ILE A 34 -20.03 14.54 -0.97
CA ILE A 34 -19.61 15.65 -0.10
C ILE A 34 -20.77 16.62 0.11
N THR A 35 -21.51 16.89 -0.96
CA THR A 35 -22.74 17.69 -0.96
C THR A 35 -23.71 17.05 -1.97
N PRO A 36 -25.00 17.44 -1.97
CA PRO A 36 -25.94 16.93 -2.96
C PRO A 36 -25.49 17.08 -4.43
N PHE A 37 -24.56 18.02 -4.67
CA PHE A 37 -24.08 18.34 -6.03
C PHE A 37 -22.60 18.02 -6.26
N LYS A 38 -21.86 17.59 -5.21
CA LYS A 38 -20.42 17.33 -5.30
C LYS A 38 -20.07 15.97 -4.77
N LYS A 39 -19.53 15.13 -5.65
CA LYS A 39 -18.98 13.82 -5.31
C LYS A 39 -17.47 13.85 -5.39
N THR A 40 -16.81 13.06 -4.58
CA THR A 40 -15.37 12.79 -4.67
C THR A 40 -15.11 11.30 -4.77
N ARG A 41 -13.93 10.94 -5.23
CA ARG A 41 -13.49 9.55 -5.35
C ARG A 41 -12.26 9.31 -4.49
N GLY A 42 -12.25 8.15 -3.87
CA GLY A 42 -11.09 7.60 -3.25
C GLY A 42 -10.78 6.23 -3.83
N ILE A 43 -9.58 5.76 -3.59
CA ILE A 43 -9.14 4.40 -3.91
C ILE A 43 -8.62 3.73 -2.64
N PHE A 44 -8.82 2.43 -2.54
CA PHE A 44 -8.38 1.64 -1.39
C PHE A 44 -8.21 0.17 -1.81
N LYS A 45 -7.68 -0.65 -0.91
CA LYS A 45 -7.51 -2.09 -1.12
C LYS A 45 -8.13 -2.90 -0.01
N PHE A 46 -8.55 -4.10 -0.33
CA PHE A 46 -8.92 -5.11 0.66
C PHE A 46 -7.76 -6.06 0.91
N TYR A 47 -7.69 -6.56 2.15
CA TYR A 47 -6.88 -7.72 2.51
C TYR A 47 -7.70 -8.73 3.30
N LEU A 48 -7.77 -9.97 2.82
CA LEU A 48 -8.47 -11.03 3.52
C LEU A 48 -7.55 -11.65 4.57
N VAL A 49 -7.72 -11.19 5.82
CA VAL A 49 -6.90 -11.66 6.95
C VAL A 49 -7.28 -13.07 7.37
N SER A 50 -8.58 -13.35 7.53
CA SER A 50 -9.08 -14.65 7.96
C SER A 50 -10.51 -14.89 7.49
N LEU A 51 -10.82 -16.17 7.21
CA LEU A 51 -12.19 -16.64 6.98
C LEU A 51 -12.72 -17.41 8.19
N GLN A 52 -11.87 -18.10 8.92
CA GLN A 52 -12.21 -18.95 10.07
C GLN A 52 -11.08 -18.90 11.11
N PRO A 53 -11.37 -19.05 12.42
CA PRO A 53 -12.71 -19.23 13.01
C PRO A 53 -13.53 -17.94 13.01
N GLU A 54 -12.90 -16.78 12.79
CA GLU A 54 -13.52 -15.46 12.73
C GLU A 54 -13.23 -14.82 11.38
N PHE A 55 -14.25 -14.27 10.75
CA PHE A 55 -14.09 -13.51 9.50
C PHE A 55 -13.43 -12.17 9.78
N LYS A 56 -12.25 -11.94 9.16
CA LYS A 56 -11.50 -10.67 9.26
C LYS A 56 -11.13 -10.18 7.88
N LEU A 57 -11.70 -9.04 7.53
CA LEU A 57 -11.40 -8.32 6.29
C LEU A 57 -10.83 -6.95 6.68
N TYR A 58 -9.64 -6.66 6.20
CA TYR A 58 -9.00 -5.37 6.38
C TYR A 58 -9.26 -4.49 5.14
N VAL A 59 -9.46 -3.20 5.40
CA VAL A 59 -9.62 -2.16 4.39
C VAL A 59 -8.48 -1.15 4.58
N SER A 60 -7.68 -0.94 3.55
CA SER A 60 -6.56 0.00 3.63
C SER A 60 -7.04 1.45 3.83
N PRO A 61 -6.18 2.36 4.29
CA PRO A 61 -6.47 3.78 4.26
C PRO A 61 -6.91 4.23 2.86
N ILE A 62 -7.91 5.12 2.82
CA ILE A 62 -8.44 5.62 1.55
C ILE A 62 -7.48 6.67 1.00
N GLN A 63 -7.00 6.44 -0.22
CA GLN A 63 -6.15 7.33 -0.99
C GLN A 63 -6.99 8.26 -1.89
N PHE A 64 -6.43 9.39 -2.32
CA PHE A 64 -7.04 10.17 -3.39
C PHE A 64 -6.95 9.41 -4.71
N ASP A 65 -8.04 9.40 -5.49
CA ASP A 65 -7.97 8.90 -6.86
C ASP A 65 -7.08 9.83 -7.71
N PRO A 66 -5.88 9.39 -8.15
CA PRO A 66 -4.98 10.26 -8.89
C PRO A 66 -5.53 10.68 -10.26
N SER A 67 -6.50 9.93 -10.80
CA SER A 67 -7.16 10.25 -12.06
C SER A 67 -8.19 11.37 -11.93
N ARG A 68 -8.75 11.56 -10.72
CA ARG A 68 -9.79 12.56 -10.40
C ARG A 68 -9.70 13.05 -8.96
N PRO A 69 -8.58 13.63 -8.54
CA PRO A 69 -8.41 14.08 -7.17
C PRO A 69 -9.36 15.23 -6.85
N LEU A 70 -9.79 15.32 -5.58
CA LEU A 70 -10.69 16.37 -5.09
C LEU A 70 -10.10 17.78 -5.25
N PHE A 71 -8.78 17.87 -5.14
CA PHE A 71 -7.96 19.08 -5.32
C PHE A 71 -6.62 18.68 -5.98
N PRO A 72 -5.87 19.61 -6.57
CA PRO A 72 -4.58 19.29 -7.18
C PRO A 72 -3.62 18.63 -6.17
N ILE A 73 -3.14 17.44 -6.47
CA ILE A 73 -2.15 16.68 -5.68
C ILE A 73 -0.77 16.64 -6.36
N SER A 74 -0.63 17.34 -7.47
CA SER A 74 0.60 17.45 -8.25
C SER A 74 0.77 18.83 -8.87
N PHE A 75 1.99 19.11 -9.30
CA PHE A 75 2.27 20.28 -10.15
C PHE A 75 3.07 19.80 -11.39
N PRO A 76 2.59 20.06 -12.62
CA PRO A 76 1.29 20.67 -12.98
C PRO A 76 0.07 19.89 -12.43
N PRO A 77 -1.11 20.52 -12.30
CA PRO A 77 -2.29 19.89 -11.70
C PRO A 77 -2.73 18.56 -12.35
N ASP A 78 -2.54 18.43 -13.66
CA ASP A 78 -2.92 17.22 -14.41
C ASP A 78 -1.84 16.12 -14.39
N TYR A 79 -0.68 16.36 -13.77
CA TYR A 79 0.43 15.41 -13.77
C TYR A 79 0.09 14.08 -13.08
N ALA A 80 -0.61 14.11 -11.93
CA ALA A 80 -1.04 12.88 -11.26
C ALA A 80 -1.97 12.03 -12.14
N LYS A 81 -2.87 12.68 -12.90
CA LYS A 81 -3.76 12.00 -13.85
C LYS A 81 -2.97 11.40 -15.02
N GLU A 82 -1.98 12.12 -15.52
CA GLU A 82 -1.11 11.61 -16.56
C GLU A 82 -0.32 10.38 -16.08
N LEU A 83 0.26 10.44 -14.87
CA LEU A 83 0.92 9.28 -14.26
C LEU A 83 -0.02 8.08 -14.17
N ALA A 84 -1.22 8.26 -13.59
CA ALA A 84 -2.20 7.21 -13.44
C ALA A 84 -2.60 6.57 -14.79
N SER A 85 -2.64 7.35 -15.87
CA SER A 85 -2.92 6.84 -17.20
C SER A 85 -1.81 5.97 -17.79
N ARG A 86 -0.57 6.12 -17.28
CA ARG A 86 0.61 5.42 -17.79
C ARG A 86 1.04 4.23 -16.95
N ILE A 87 0.98 4.37 -15.63
CA ILE A 87 1.46 3.34 -14.70
C ILE A 87 0.34 2.66 -13.91
N GLY A 88 -0.92 3.08 -14.09
CA GLY A 88 -2.04 2.64 -13.27
C GLY A 88 -2.23 3.49 -12.01
N LEU A 89 -3.20 3.08 -11.16
CA LEU A 89 -3.43 3.72 -9.87
C LEU A 89 -2.25 3.48 -8.93
N PHE A 90 -1.96 4.43 -8.06
CA PHE A 90 -0.83 4.39 -7.13
C PHE A 90 -1.16 5.09 -5.82
N HIS A 91 -0.35 4.86 -4.78
CA HIS A 91 -0.47 5.53 -3.49
C HIS A 91 -0.21 7.03 -3.62
N THR A 92 -1.17 7.82 -3.16
CA THR A 92 -1.18 9.29 -3.29
C THR A 92 -0.93 10.02 -1.97
N GLN A 93 -0.90 9.30 -0.85
CA GLN A 93 -0.54 9.86 0.45
C GLN A 93 0.95 9.68 0.74
N GLY A 94 1.51 10.55 1.59
CA GLY A 94 2.94 10.55 1.89
C GLY A 94 3.41 9.34 2.69
N MET A 95 2.53 8.75 3.51
CA MET A 95 2.79 7.50 4.25
C MET A 95 1.79 6.44 3.77
N PRO A 96 2.14 5.70 2.72
CA PRO A 96 1.22 4.77 2.08
C PRO A 96 0.93 3.54 2.93
N VAL A 97 1.87 3.11 3.77
CA VAL A 97 1.82 1.88 4.57
C VAL A 97 1.20 2.16 5.93
N ASP A 98 0.19 1.36 6.33
CA ASP A 98 -0.49 1.52 7.61
C ASP A 98 0.26 0.81 8.75
N THR A 99 1.26 1.49 9.31
CA THR A 99 2.02 1.01 10.46
C THR A 99 1.18 0.91 11.74
N TRP A 100 0.07 1.67 11.85
CA TRP A 100 -0.86 1.58 12.98
C TRP A 100 -1.58 0.24 13.00
N ALA A 101 -2.00 -0.27 11.85
CA ALA A 101 -2.64 -1.58 11.77
C ALA A 101 -1.74 -2.70 12.29
N ILE A 102 -0.42 -2.60 12.08
CA ILE A 102 0.56 -3.55 12.63
C ILE A 102 0.67 -3.38 14.16
N ASN A 103 0.83 -2.15 14.63
CA ASN A 103 0.98 -1.88 16.07
C ASN A 103 -0.27 -2.28 16.89
N GLU A 104 -1.45 -2.24 16.27
CA GLU A 104 -2.70 -2.68 16.88
C GLU A 104 -3.01 -4.18 16.65
N GLY A 105 -2.14 -4.91 15.98
CA GLY A 105 -2.30 -6.35 15.69
C GLY A 105 -3.44 -6.67 14.71
N ARG A 106 -3.86 -5.69 13.91
CA ARG A 106 -4.87 -5.88 12.84
C ARG A 106 -4.28 -6.51 11.60
N LEU A 107 -3.04 -6.17 11.31
CA LEU A 107 -2.16 -6.76 10.29
C LEU A 107 -0.88 -7.23 10.96
N GLN A 108 -0.08 -7.98 10.24
CA GLN A 108 1.22 -8.49 10.67
C GLN A 108 2.31 -8.03 9.70
N GLU A 109 3.56 -8.40 9.98
CA GLU A 109 4.73 -7.97 9.24
C GLU A 109 4.68 -8.36 7.76
N GLU A 110 4.11 -9.52 7.44
CA GLU A 110 3.99 -10.00 6.06
C GLU A 110 3.17 -9.05 5.19
N GLN A 111 2.07 -8.51 5.73
CA GLN A 111 1.23 -7.56 5.00
C GLN A 111 1.92 -6.22 4.81
N LEU A 112 2.67 -5.78 5.81
CA LEU A 112 3.48 -4.57 5.73
C LEU A 112 4.58 -4.70 4.68
N ILE A 113 5.29 -5.84 4.65
CA ILE A 113 6.32 -6.11 3.65
C ILE A 113 5.72 -6.08 2.24
N GLN A 114 4.58 -6.75 2.02
CA GLN A 114 3.90 -6.76 0.72
C GLN A 114 3.51 -5.33 0.28
N GLU A 115 3.01 -4.51 1.20
CA GLU A 115 2.62 -3.13 0.92
C GLU A 115 3.83 -2.24 0.62
N CYS A 116 4.93 -2.43 1.34
CA CYS A 116 6.20 -1.76 1.06
C CYS A 116 6.75 -2.15 -0.32
N GLU A 117 6.74 -3.44 -0.67
CA GLU A 117 7.18 -3.92 -2.00
C GLU A 117 6.34 -3.33 -3.12
N GLU A 118 5.03 -3.23 -2.94
CA GLU A 118 4.16 -2.63 -3.92
C GLU A 118 4.45 -1.13 -4.08
N THR A 119 4.60 -0.42 -2.97
CA THR A 119 4.95 1.00 -2.98
C THR A 119 6.29 1.25 -3.71
N ILE A 120 7.29 0.38 -3.51
CA ILE A 120 8.56 0.47 -4.27
C ILE A 120 8.33 0.25 -5.76
N ARG A 121 7.53 -0.74 -6.15
CA ARG A 121 7.21 -0.98 -7.56
C ARG A 121 6.56 0.23 -8.22
N GLU A 122 5.61 0.87 -7.54
CA GLU A 122 4.97 2.10 -8.01
C GLU A 122 5.97 3.26 -8.14
N ARG A 123 6.79 3.48 -7.10
CA ARG A 123 7.82 4.55 -7.11
C ARG A 123 8.86 4.32 -8.21
N LYS A 124 9.27 3.06 -8.40
CA LYS A 124 10.17 2.69 -9.49
C LYS A 124 9.55 2.95 -10.85
N ALA A 125 8.28 2.60 -11.06
CA ALA A 125 7.60 2.85 -12.32
C ALA A 125 7.51 4.37 -12.64
N ILE A 126 7.25 5.21 -11.62
CA ILE A 126 7.29 6.67 -11.75
C ILE A 126 8.71 7.13 -12.11
N LEU A 127 9.73 6.66 -11.38
CA LEU A 127 11.12 7.02 -11.61
C LEU A 127 11.56 6.65 -13.03
N ASP A 128 11.29 5.41 -13.47
CA ASP A 128 11.67 4.93 -14.80
C ASP A 128 10.99 5.75 -15.91
N LEU A 129 9.71 6.10 -15.72
CA LEU A 129 8.98 6.98 -16.64
C LEU A 129 9.64 8.36 -16.74
N GLU A 130 9.94 8.98 -15.60
CA GLU A 130 10.50 10.33 -15.58
C GLU A 130 11.97 10.37 -16.04
N LEU A 131 12.76 9.33 -15.74
CA LEU A 131 14.11 9.19 -16.29
C LEU A 131 14.10 9.10 -17.82
N SER A 132 13.11 8.41 -18.38
CA SER A 132 12.98 8.32 -19.85
C SER A 132 12.68 9.66 -20.53
N ARG A 133 12.14 10.63 -19.78
CA ARG A 133 11.74 11.96 -20.24
C ARG A 133 12.80 13.05 -19.95
N LEU A 134 13.66 12.78 -18.96
CA LEU A 134 14.63 13.76 -18.49
C LEU A 134 15.71 14.00 -19.54
N LYS A 135 15.73 15.22 -20.12
CA LYS A 135 16.77 15.63 -21.07
C LYS A 135 17.89 16.41 -20.40
N LYS A 136 17.56 17.19 -19.39
CA LYS A 136 18.51 18.00 -18.61
C LYS A 136 17.84 18.43 -17.30
N GLY A 137 18.63 18.70 -16.26
CA GLY A 137 18.17 19.15 -14.96
C GLY A 137 18.43 18.12 -13.87
N VAL A 138 17.67 18.18 -12.78
CA VAL A 138 17.75 17.29 -11.63
C VAL A 138 16.39 16.62 -11.44
N LEU A 139 16.39 15.31 -11.28
CA LEU A 139 15.23 14.53 -10.86
C LEU A 139 15.46 14.08 -9.42
N PHE A 140 14.52 14.42 -8.53
CA PHE A 140 14.50 13.92 -7.16
C PHE A 140 13.37 12.91 -7.00
N CYS A 141 13.69 11.73 -6.48
CA CYS A 141 12.71 10.70 -6.17
C CYS A 141 12.94 10.17 -4.75
N TYR A 142 11.88 10.15 -3.95
CA TYR A 142 11.93 9.69 -2.55
C TYR A 142 11.32 8.30 -2.40
N PHE A 143 12.08 7.40 -1.78
CA PHE A 143 11.69 6.03 -1.44
C PHE A 143 11.54 5.90 0.08
N GLY A 144 10.37 6.25 0.62
CA GLY A 144 10.13 6.26 2.07
C GLY A 144 9.97 4.87 2.71
N THR A 145 9.85 3.81 1.91
CA THR A 145 9.68 2.45 2.43
C THR A 145 10.90 1.92 3.17
N THR A 146 12.11 2.40 2.85
CA THR A 146 13.33 2.04 3.59
C THR A 146 13.26 2.53 5.04
N ASP A 147 12.76 3.74 5.24
CA ASP A 147 12.51 4.31 6.56
C ASP A 147 11.44 3.49 7.32
N THR A 148 10.32 3.18 6.66
CA THR A 148 9.26 2.35 7.25
C THR A 148 9.79 0.99 7.71
N ILE A 149 10.55 0.29 6.87
CA ILE A 149 11.15 -1.00 7.21
C ILE A 149 12.11 -0.87 8.39
N GLN A 150 12.96 0.16 8.42
CA GLN A 150 13.86 0.38 9.55
C GLN A 150 13.07 0.57 10.85
N HIS A 151 12.10 1.46 10.88
CA HIS A 151 11.29 1.72 12.06
C HIS A 151 10.53 0.49 12.56
N MET A 152 9.95 -0.28 11.66
CA MET A 152 9.10 -1.42 12.04
C MET A 152 9.90 -2.66 12.42
N PHE A 153 11.07 -2.89 11.81
CA PHE A 153 11.88 -4.09 12.04
C PHE A 153 13.03 -3.88 13.02
N TRP A 154 13.32 -2.65 13.45
CA TRP A 154 14.35 -2.36 14.46
C TRP A 154 14.13 -3.13 15.77
N ARG A 155 12.87 -3.32 16.17
CA ARG A 155 12.47 -4.11 17.36
C ARG A 155 12.94 -5.56 17.35
N TYR A 156 13.29 -6.11 16.21
CA TYR A 156 13.77 -7.50 16.09
C TYR A 156 15.30 -7.61 16.18
N ILE A 157 15.99 -6.47 16.18
CA ILE A 157 17.45 -6.40 16.14
C ILE A 157 18.01 -5.87 17.47
N ASP A 158 17.38 -4.85 18.04
CA ASP A 158 17.89 -4.15 19.22
C ASP A 158 17.34 -4.74 20.52
N PRO A 159 18.17 -5.43 21.34
CA PRO A 159 17.75 -5.97 22.64
C PRO A 159 17.25 -4.91 23.65
N GLN A 160 17.54 -3.62 23.42
CA GLN A 160 17.06 -2.53 24.29
C GLN A 160 15.70 -1.99 23.83
N HIS A 161 15.20 -2.42 22.69
CA HIS A 161 13.89 -1.97 22.20
C HIS A 161 12.77 -2.53 23.10
N PRO A 162 11.78 -1.71 23.55
CA PRO A 162 10.71 -2.15 24.45
C PRO A 162 9.89 -3.35 23.93
N LEU A 163 9.82 -3.52 22.62
CA LEU A 163 9.10 -4.62 21.95
C LEU A 163 10.07 -5.65 21.35
N TYR A 164 11.29 -5.76 21.90
CA TYR A 164 12.26 -6.74 21.41
C TYR A 164 11.74 -8.17 21.57
N ASP A 165 11.77 -8.93 20.47
CA ASP A 165 11.41 -10.35 20.45
C ASP A 165 12.63 -11.21 20.07
N PRO A 166 13.29 -11.88 21.03
CA PRO A 166 14.42 -12.76 20.75
C PRO A 166 14.03 -13.99 19.94
N GLN A 167 12.74 -14.38 19.96
CA GLN A 167 12.20 -15.54 19.24
C GLN A 167 11.72 -15.22 17.82
N ALA A 168 11.80 -13.95 17.41
CA ALA A 168 11.40 -13.53 16.08
C ALA A 168 12.13 -14.31 14.98
N PRO A 169 11.46 -14.60 13.85
CA PRO A 169 12.07 -15.25 12.70
C PRO A 169 13.36 -14.54 12.24
N GLN A 170 14.33 -15.32 11.80
CA GLN A 170 15.60 -14.76 11.30
C GLN A 170 15.36 -13.80 10.11
N GLU A 171 14.37 -14.08 9.30
CA GLU A 171 13.94 -13.22 8.20
C GLU A 171 13.63 -11.79 8.67
N TYR A 172 12.94 -11.63 9.81
CA TYR A 172 12.63 -10.31 10.36
C TYR A 172 13.87 -9.60 10.91
N LYS A 173 14.81 -10.36 11.51
CA LYS A 173 16.08 -9.82 11.99
C LYS A 173 16.98 -9.33 10.85
N ASP A 174 16.90 -9.98 9.69
CA ASP A 174 17.68 -9.64 8.51
C ASP A 174 16.95 -8.65 7.58
N MET A 175 15.68 -8.29 7.87
CA MET A 175 14.83 -7.54 6.96
C MET A 175 15.46 -6.20 6.54
N ILE A 176 15.98 -5.42 7.49
CA ILE A 176 16.62 -4.13 7.18
C ILE A 176 17.78 -4.33 6.20
N LYS A 177 18.63 -5.33 6.45
CA LYS A 177 19.77 -5.64 5.59
C LYS A 177 19.35 -6.13 4.19
N THR A 178 18.28 -6.91 4.13
CA THR A 178 17.76 -7.46 2.87
C THR A 178 17.10 -6.38 2.01
N TRP A 179 16.59 -5.32 2.66
CA TRP A 179 15.89 -4.23 1.99
C TRP A 179 16.83 -3.24 1.28
N TYR A 180 18.10 -3.19 1.69
CA TYR A 180 19.15 -2.38 1.06
C TYR A 180 19.94 -3.19 0.01
#